data_2009fd917ced2131a8ae4044be3c8d98
#
_entry.id   2009fd917ced2131a8ae4044be3c8d98
#
_cell.length_a   1.000
_cell.length_b   1.000
_cell.length_c   1.000
_cell.angle_alpha   90.00
_cell.angle_beta   90.00
_cell.angle_gamma   90.00
#
_symmetry.space_group_name_H-M   'P 1'
#
loop_
_entity.id
_entity.type
_entity.pdbx_description
1 polymer ?
#
loop_
_entity_poly.entity_id
_entity_poly.type
_entity_poly.pdbx_seq_one_letter_code
_entity_poly.pdbx_strand_id
1 'polypeptide(L)'
;MPAIVLVRPQLGENIGKAARAMLTFGLSDLRLVNPRDGWPNPAAGPAASGADVVLANAHVFDTVAEAVADCPNVFATTVRKRGLVIPVATPEEAARQIRATGERSAILFGAERSGLETEEVAIA
;
A
#
# COMPACT_ATOMS: atom_id res chain seq x y z
N MET A 1 -6.91 -11.62 -3.99
CA MET A 1 -6.81 -10.17 -4.17
C MET A 1 -5.76 -9.63 -3.21
N PRO A 2 -4.72 -8.94 -3.69
CA PRO A 2 -3.72 -8.36 -2.79
C PRO A 2 -4.27 -7.15 -2.04
N ALA A 3 -3.79 -6.96 -0.81
CA ALA A 3 -4.02 -5.75 -0.04
C ALA A 3 -3.02 -4.68 -0.49
N ILE A 4 -3.48 -3.47 -0.67
CA ILE A 4 -2.64 -2.31 -0.94
C ILE A 4 -2.47 -1.54 0.35
N VAL A 5 -1.23 -1.42 0.80
CA VAL A 5 -0.89 -0.81 2.10
C VAL A 5 -0.13 0.49 1.86
N LEU A 6 -0.74 1.61 2.21
CA LEU A 6 -0.08 2.92 2.15
C LEU A 6 0.51 3.21 3.53
N VAL A 7 1.83 3.30 3.59
CA VAL A 7 2.56 3.50 4.83
C VAL A 7 2.86 4.97 5.03
N ARG A 8 2.31 5.55 6.09
CA ARG A 8 2.44 6.97 6.44
C ARG A 8 2.13 7.92 5.27
N PRO A 9 0.96 7.74 4.60
CA PRO A 9 0.61 8.62 3.49
C PRO A 9 0.48 10.06 3.98
N GLN A 10 0.98 11.00 3.19
CA GLN A 10 1.02 12.41 3.57
C GLN A 10 -0.20 13.18 3.05
N LEU A 11 -0.49 13.08 1.77
CA LEU A 11 -1.57 13.83 1.15
C LEU A 11 -2.83 12.98 0.99
N GLY A 12 -3.97 13.50 1.45
CA GLY A 12 -5.25 12.84 1.26
C GLY A 12 -5.60 12.61 -0.20
N GLU A 13 -5.23 13.55 -1.07
CA GLU A 13 -5.43 13.40 -2.52
C GLU A 13 -4.73 12.16 -3.07
N ASN A 14 -3.53 11.85 -2.57
CA ASN A 14 -2.79 10.67 -3.03
C ASN A 14 -3.44 9.36 -2.55
N ILE A 15 -4.08 9.38 -1.39
CA ILE A 15 -4.90 8.24 -0.94
C ILE A 15 -6.07 8.03 -1.89
N GLY A 16 -6.75 9.12 -2.28
CA GLY A 16 -7.84 9.07 -3.25
C GLY A 16 -7.40 8.57 -4.62
N LYS A 17 -6.25 9.03 -5.11
CA LYS A 17 -5.68 8.58 -6.38
C LYS A 17 -5.33 7.09 -6.35
N ALA A 18 -4.79 6.61 -5.23
CA ALA A 18 -4.51 5.19 -5.04
C ALA A 18 -5.80 4.36 -5.09
N ALA A 19 -6.85 4.81 -4.40
CA ALA A 19 -8.14 4.14 -4.42
C ALA A 19 -8.71 4.05 -5.84
N ARG A 20 -8.59 5.13 -6.61
CA ARG A 20 -9.02 5.17 -8.00
C ARG A 20 -8.26 4.16 -8.86
N ALA A 21 -6.94 4.10 -8.71
CA ALA A 21 -6.11 3.13 -9.42
C ALA A 21 -6.49 1.70 -9.03
N MET A 22 -6.71 1.45 -7.74
CA MET A 22 -7.14 0.14 -7.26
C MET A 22 -8.44 -0.32 -7.91
N LEU A 23 -9.42 0.57 -7.97
CA LEU A 23 -10.71 0.23 -8.58
C LEU A 23 -10.55 -0.15 -10.05
N THR A 24 -9.67 0.55 -10.78
CA THR A 24 -9.36 0.25 -12.19
C THR A 24 -8.85 -1.18 -12.36
N PHE A 25 -8.07 -1.68 -11.39
CA PHE A 25 -7.52 -3.04 -11.43
C PHE A 25 -8.36 -4.06 -10.66
N GLY A 26 -9.55 -3.68 -10.21
CA GLY A 26 -10.43 -4.58 -9.46
C GLY A 26 -9.99 -4.87 -8.03
N LEU A 27 -9.18 -4.01 -7.44
CA LEU A 27 -8.70 -4.15 -6.07
C LEU A 27 -9.54 -3.28 -5.12
N SER A 28 -9.80 -3.79 -3.91
CA SER A 28 -10.64 -3.08 -2.94
C SER A 28 -10.12 -3.10 -1.51
N ASP A 29 -9.05 -3.85 -1.23
CA ASP A 29 -8.50 -3.96 0.12
C ASP A 29 -7.42 -2.91 0.33
N LEU A 30 -7.84 -1.71 0.75
CA LEU A 30 -6.95 -0.58 1.05
C LEU A 30 -6.68 -0.54 2.55
N ARG A 31 -5.40 -0.52 2.93
CA ARG A 31 -4.93 -0.41 4.31
C ARG A 31 -4.03 0.80 4.47
N LEU A 32 -4.26 1.58 5.52
CA LEU A 32 -3.53 2.80 5.81
C LEU A 32 -2.76 2.63 7.12
N VAL A 33 -1.45 2.83 7.08
CA VAL A 33 -0.62 2.77 8.27
C VAL A 33 -0.25 4.19 8.69
N ASN A 34 -0.75 4.60 9.85
CA ASN A 34 -0.45 5.89 10.47
C ASN A 34 -0.48 7.07 9.47
N PRO A 35 -1.64 7.33 8.82
CA PRO A 35 -1.74 8.45 7.88
C PRO A 35 -1.46 9.77 8.60
N ARG A 36 -0.65 10.63 7.98
CA ARG A 36 -0.19 11.89 8.59
C ARG A 36 -1.33 12.77 9.08
N ASP A 37 -2.35 12.93 8.26
CA ASP A 37 -3.47 13.84 8.54
C ASP A 37 -4.68 13.12 9.12
N GLY A 38 -4.52 11.85 9.53
CA GLY A 38 -5.58 11.04 10.08
C GLY A 38 -6.52 10.47 9.02
N TRP A 39 -7.52 9.75 9.48
CA TRP A 39 -8.53 9.14 8.62
C TRP A 39 -9.88 9.14 9.33
N PRO A 40 -11.00 9.45 8.67
CA PRO A 40 -11.08 9.80 7.25
C PRO A 40 -10.48 11.18 6.92
N ASN A 41 -10.08 11.34 5.66
CA ASN A 41 -9.49 12.58 5.16
C ASN A 41 -10.39 13.14 4.04
N PRO A 42 -10.94 14.35 4.20
CA PRO A 42 -11.88 14.90 3.22
C PRO A 42 -11.28 15.15 1.83
N ALA A 43 -9.96 15.31 1.74
CA ALA A 43 -9.30 15.50 0.44
C ALA A 43 -9.25 14.23 -0.40
N ALA A 44 -9.41 13.05 0.19
CA ALA A 44 -9.34 11.78 -0.52
C ALA A 44 -10.54 11.55 -1.43
N GLY A 45 -11.74 11.93 -0.98
CA GLY A 45 -12.98 11.70 -1.72
C GLY A 45 -12.98 12.29 -3.13
N PRO A 46 -12.76 13.61 -3.29
CA PRO A 46 -12.72 14.22 -4.62
C PRO A 46 -11.66 13.62 -5.54
N ALA A 47 -10.50 13.27 -5.00
CA ALA A 47 -9.42 12.68 -5.79
C ALA A 47 -9.69 11.22 -6.18
N ALA A 48 -10.58 10.54 -5.48
CA ALA A 48 -10.91 9.14 -5.75
C ALA A 48 -11.82 8.95 -6.97
N SER A 49 -12.58 9.97 -7.36
CA SER A 49 -13.33 10.01 -8.62
C SER A 49 -14.15 8.74 -8.90
N GLY A 50 -15.07 8.40 -8.01
CA GLY A 50 -15.94 7.22 -8.13
C GLY A 50 -15.44 5.98 -7.41
N ALA A 51 -14.24 6.02 -6.81
CA ALA A 51 -13.71 4.91 -6.00
C ALA A 51 -14.08 5.06 -4.51
N ASP A 52 -15.22 5.64 -4.20
CA ASP A 52 -15.67 5.86 -2.82
C ASP A 52 -15.82 4.56 -2.05
N VAL A 53 -16.18 3.46 -2.74
CA VAL A 53 -16.31 2.16 -2.11
C VAL A 53 -14.96 1.66 -1.55
N VAL A 54 -13.86 1.95 -2.24
CA VAL A 54 -12.51 1.58 -1.76
C VAL A 54 -12.19 2.39 -0.51
N LEU A 55 -12.47 3.68 -0.52
CA LEU A 55 -12.23 4.55 0.65
C LEU A 55 -13.11 4.14 1.84
N ALA A 56 -14.38 3.82 1.58
CA ALA A 56 -15.32 3.42 2.63
C ALA A 56 -14.89 2.13 3.34
N ASN A 57 -14.21 1.24 2.64
CA ASN A 57 -13.75 -0.04 3.18
C ASN A 57 -12.28 -0.01 3.63
N ALA A 58 -11.63 1.16 3.61
CA ALA A 58 -10.26 1.29 4.07
C ALA A 58 -10.13 1.03 5.57
N HIS A 59 -9.07 0.33 5.95
CA HIS A 59 -8.74 0.05 7.35
C HIS A 59 -7.47 0.80 7.75
N VAL A 60 -7.45 1.32 8.99
CA VAL A 60 -6.31 2.06 9.53
C VAL A 60 -5.61 1.23 10.58
N PHE A 61 -4.27 1.23 10.51
CA PHE A 61 -3.40 0.52 11.45
C PHE A 61 -2.33 1.47 11.98
N ASP A 62 -1.80 1.17 13.16
CA ASP A 62 -0.72 1.97 13.75
C ASP A 62 0.64 1.55 13.24
N THR A 63 0.82 0.29 12.88
CA THR A 63 2.10 -0.26 12.42
C THR A 63 1.94 -1.11 11.17
N VAL A 64 3.02 -1.25 10.42
CA VAL A 64 3.05 -2.14 9.24
C VAL A 64 2.83 -3.59 9.66
N ALA A 65 3.43 -4.03 10.77
CA ALA A 65 3.28 -5.39 11.26
C ALA A 65 1.81 -5.75 11.50
N GLU A 66 1.04 -4.84 12.09
CA GLU A 66 -0.39 -5.04 12.30
C GLU A 66 -1.15 -5.07 10.96
N ALA A 67 -0.79 -4.18 10.04
CA ALA A 67 -1.47 -4.05 8.76
C ALA A 67 -1.31 -5.29 7.88
N VAL A 68 -0.24 -6.05 8.03
CA VAL A 68 0.05 -7.24 7.21
C VAL A 68 0.01 -8.54 7.98
N ALA A 69 -0.53 -8.53 9.21
CA ALA A 69 -0.52 -9.71 10.09
C ALA A 69 -1.23 -10.92 9.46
N ASP A 70 -2.20 -10.69 8.59
CA ASP A 70 -2.95 -11.75 7.90
C ASP A 70 -2.40 -12.06 6.50
N CYS A 71 -1.26 -11.45 6.12
CA CYS A 71 -0.68 -11.59 4.78
C CYS A 71 0.66 -12.33 4.88
N PRO A 72 0.73 -13.62 4.53
CA PRO A 72 2.00 -14.34 4.55
C PRO A 72 2.99 -13.86 3.50
N ASN A 73 2.52 -13.23 2.43
CA ASN A 73 3.38 -12.70 1.37
C ASN A 73 3.29 -11.17 1.36
N VAL A 74 4.42 -10.51 1.59
CA VAL A 74 4.49 -9.05 1.63
C VAL A 74 5.56 -8.57 0.66
N PHE A 75 5.16 -7.66 -0.23
CA PHE A 75 6.04 -7.03 -1.20
C PHE A 75 6.17 -5.55 -0.87
N ALA A 76 7.34 -5.00 -1.03
CA ALA A 76 7.59 -3.58 -0.80
C ALA A 76 8.03 -2.89 -2.07
N THR A 77 7.44 -1.72 -2.35
CA THR A 77 7.97 -0.84 -3.37
C THR A 77 9.12 -0.06 -2.76
N THR A 78 10.24 0.03 -3.46
CA THR A 78 11.41 0.73 -2.94
C THR A 78 11.82 1.84 -3.89
N VAL A 79 12.23 2.97 -3.31
CA VAL A 79 12.97 3.97 -4.04
C VAL A 79 14.44 3.53 -4.01
N ARG A 80 15.05 3.40 -5.19
CA ARG A 80 16.43 2.98 -5.30
C ARG A 80 17.35 4.01 -4.65
N LYS A 81 17.90 3.68 -3.49
CA LYS A 81 18.91 4.49 -2.85
C LYS A 81 20.31 3.99 -3.25
N ARG A 82 21.16 4.93 -3.58
CA ARG A 82 22.54 4.66 -3.97
C ARG A 82 23.27 3.90 -2.85
N GLY A 83 23.88 2.76 -3.17
CA GLY A 83 24.64 1.96 -2.21
C GLY A 83 23.87 0.89 -1.46
N LEU A 84 22.57 0.82 -1.64
CA LEU A 84 21.76 -0.25 -1.06
C LEU A 84 21.60 -1.39 -2.05
N VAL A 85 22.04 -2.58 -1.64
CA VAL A 85 21.77 -3.81 -2.38
C VAL A 85 20.64 -4.54 -1.66
N ILE A 86 19.43 -4.34 -2.13
CA ILE A 86 18.26 -5.06 -1.64
C ILE A 86 17.73 -5.89 -2.79
N PRO A 87 17.52 -7.21 -2.61
CA PRO A 87 16.86 -8.01 -3.62
C PRO A 87 15.42 -7.48 -3.78
N VAL A 88 15.13 -6.95 -4.96
CA VAL A 88 13.81 -6.38 -5.25
C VAL A 88 13.20 -7.16 -6.41
N ALA A 89 12.01 -7.71 -6.19
CA ALA A 89 11.24 -8.31 -7.27
C ALA A 89 10.74 -7.20 -8.21
N THR A 90 10.76 -7.46 -9.51
CA THR A 90 10.09 -6.56 -10.45
C THR A 90 8.58 -6.62 -10.25
N PRO A 91 7.80 -5.60 -10.70
CA PRO A 91 6.34 -5.68 -10.63
C PRO A 91 5.78 -6.93 -11.29
N GLU A 92 6.37 -7.38 -12.39
CA GLU A 92 5.94 -8.59 -13.09
C GLU A 92 6.22 -9.86 -12.27
N GLU A 93 7.38 -9.94 -11.63
CA GLU A 93 7.73 -11.05 -10.74
C GLU A 93 6.82 -11.10 -9.52
N ALA A 94 6.55 -9.95 -8.89
CA ALA A 94 5.64 -9.85 -7.76
C ALA A 94 4.23 -10.28 -8.14
N ALA A 95 3.71 -9.82 -9.26
CA ALA A 95 2.39 -10.20 -9.75
C ALA A 95 2.30 -11.70 -10.00
N ARG A 96 3.35 -12.30 -10.55
CA ARG A 96 3.43 -13.73 -10.83
C ARG A 96 3.42 -14.54 -9.53
N GLN A 97 4.19 -14.13 -8.54
CA GLN A 97 4.25 -14.78 -7.23
C GLN A 97 2.92 -14.68 -6.51
N ILE A 98 2.27 -13.52 -6.52
CA ILE A 98 0.96 -13.31 -5.90
C ILE A 98 -0.08 -14.26 -6.50
N ARG A 99 -0.09 -14.43 -7.82
CA ARG A 99 -1.01 -15.33 -8.48
C ARG A 99 -0.71 -16.80 -8.21
N ALA A 100 0.57 -17.16 -8.06
CA ALA A 100 1.00 -18.54 -7.90
C ALA A 100 0.72 -19.08 -6.49
N THR A 101 0.79 -18.25 -5.44
CA THR A 101 0.69 -18.73 -4.06
C THR A 101 -0.72 -19.08 -3.62
N GLY A 102 -1.74 -18.41 -4.18
CA GLY A 102 -3.12 -18.55 -3.69
C GLY A 102 -3.33 -18.01 -2.28
N GLU A 103 -2.31 -17.51 -1.62
CA GLU A 103 -2.36 -16.94 -0.28
C GLU A 103 -2.57 -15.44 -0.33
N ARG A 104 -3.01 -14.85 0.80
CA ARG A 104 -3.20 -13.41 0.88
C ARG A 104 -1.85 -12.69 0.81
N SER A 105 -1.78 -11.67 -0.03
CA SER A 105 -0.58 -10.88 -0.25
C SER A 105 -0.83 -9.41 0.05
N ALA A 106 0.23 -8.69 0.41
CA ALA A 106 0.18 -7.25 0.62
C ALA A 106 1.30 -6.57 -0.18
N ILE A 107 1.01 -5.40 -0.70
CA ILE A 107 1.99 -4.56 -1.39
C ILE A 107 2.11 -3.25 -0.61
N LEU A 108 3.31 -2.94 -0.12
CA LEU A 108 3.58 -1.75 0.66
C LEU A 108 4.05 -0.60 -0.23
N PHE A 109 3.45 0.56 -0.04
CA PHE A 109 3.88 1.82 -0.67
C PHE A 109 4.26 2.80 0.44
N GLY A 110 5.44 3.41 0.34
CA GLY A 110 5.93 4.37 1.33
C GLY A 110 5.36 5.76 1.16
N ALA A 111 5.72 6.63 2.10
CA ALA A 111 5.36 8.04 2.06
C ALA A 111 5.92 8.72 0.80
N GLU A 112 5.21 9.73 0.28
CA GLU A 112 5.49 10.34 -1.04
C GLU A 112 6.92 10.88 -1.15
N ARG A 113 7.48 11.43 -0.05
CA ARG A 113 8.81 12.04 -0.08
C ARG A 113 9.93 11.12 0.38
N SER A 114 9.65 10.25 1.37
CA SER A 114 10.70 9.47 2.03
C SER A 114 10.69 7.99 1.64
N GLY A 115 9.58 7.50 1.05
CA GLY A 115 9.42 6.09 0.78
C GLY A 115 9.32 5.26 2.06
N LEU A 116 9.58 3.96 1.94
CA LEU A 116 9.57 3.04 3.08
C LEU A 116 10.88 3.14 3.87
N GLU A 117 10.78 3.03 5.19
CA GLU A 117 11.95 2.92 6.03
C GLU A 117 12.54 1.50 5.99
N THR A 118 13.80 1.37 6.40
CA THR A 118 14.52 0.09 6.36
C THR A 118 13.76 -1.00 7.13
N GLU A 119 13.23 -0.68 8.29
CA GLU A 119 12.46 -1.63 9.10
C GLU A 119 11.19 -2.08 8.41
N GLU A 120 10.55 -1.20 7.65
CA GLU A 120 9.34 -1.50 6.89
C GLU A 120 9.65 -2.42 5.72
N VAL A 121 10.75 -2.16 5.03
CA VAL A 121 11.22 -3.02 3.93
C VAL A 121 11.58 -4.42 4.44
N ALA A 122 12.13 -4.51 5.64
CA ALA A 122 12.53 -5.79 6.24
C ALA A 122 11.35 -6.72 6.51
N ILE A 123 10.13 -6.19 6.66
CA ILE A 123 8.91 -7.00 6.84
C ILE A 123 8.52 -7.71 5.54
N ALA A 124 8.90 -7.15 4.40
CA ALA A 124 8.52 -7.67 3.08
C ALA A 124 9.27 -8.96 2.68
#